data_dd9c4e5c01098b1b061fe279f6a16fd8
#
_entry.id   dd9c4e5c01098b1b061fe279f6a16fd8
#
_cell.length_a   1.000
_cell.length_b   1.000
_cell.length_c   1.000
_cell.angle_alpha   90.00
_cell.angle_beta   90.00
_cell.angle_gamma   90.00
#
_symmetry.space_group_name_H-M   'P 1'
#
loop_
_entity.id
_entity.type
_entity.pdbx_description
1 polymer ?
#
loop_
_entity_poly.entity_id
_entity_poly.type
_entity_poly.pdbx_seq_one_letter_code
_entity_poly.pdbx_strand_id
1 'polypeptide(L)'
;VYFQKGGFYKKGGLFSKEQTIPYDVVLNLSHGGDGEDGILSSVLDFYNIPFIAPRTEACVVSSNKFLTKGYASSVGVNTLDYKYFTKGQKVTVDSFPVILKPVKLGSSIGVSIVKNQEELEYALDVAYEFDNAIIIEPFISGVKEYNLAGTKVNGEFRFSIIEEPQKAEFLDFDKKYL
;
A
#
# COMPACT_ATOMS: atom_id res chain seq x y z
N VAL A 1 -18.37 3.77 -16.51
CA VAL A 1 -18.66 4.80 -15.50
C VAL A 1 -17.47 5.71 -15.40
N TYR A 2 -17.69 6.99 -15.27
CA TYR A 2 -16.65 7.98 -15.06
C TYR A 2 -17.16 9.07 -14.11
N PHE A 3 -16.21 9.78 -13.50
CA PHE A 3 -16.49 10.84 -12.54
C PHE A 3 -16.20 12.20 -13.18
N GLN A 4 -17.11 13.13 -13.07
CA GLN A 4 -16.95 14.50 -13.58
C GLN A 4 -17.83 15.47 -12.78
N LYS A 5 -17.29 16.66 -12.47
CA LYS A 5 -18.04 17.74 -11.80
C LYS A 5 -18.79 17.29 -10.53
N GLY A 6 -18.18 16.39 -9.74
CA GLY A 6 -18.79 15.89 -8.50
C GLY A 6 -19.92 14.87 -8.69
N GLY A 7 -20.03 14.24 -9.85
CA GLY A 7 -21.03 13.21 -10.13
C GLY A 7 -20.49 12.01 -10.89
N PHE A 8 -21.22 10.90 -10.82
CA PHE A 8 -20.93 9.69 -11.57
C PHE A 8 -21.82 9.59 -12.80
N TYR A 9 -21.22 9.21 -13.93
CA TYR A 9 -21.91 9.17 -15.22
C TYR A 9 -21.63 7.86 -15.95
N LYS A 10 -22.60 7.40 -16.69
CA LYS A 10 -22.46 6.32 -17.66
C LYS A 10 -22.40 6.94 -19.05
N LYS A 11 -21.33 6.63 -19.80
CA LYS A 11 -21.17 7.09 -21.18
C LYS A 11 -22.32 6.58 -22.04
N GLY A 12 -22.92 7.46 -22.86
CA GLY A 12 -23.92 7.09 -23.84
C GLY A 12 -23.29 6.23 -24.95
N GLY A 13 -24.10 5.43 -25.60
CA GLY A 13 -23.77 4.74 -26.86
C GLY A 13 -24.08 5.59 -28.08
N LEU A 14 -23.98 4.98 -29.27
CA LEU A 14 -24.19 5.67 -30.56
C LEU A 14 -25.57 6.34 -30.67
N PHE A 15 -26.58 5.81 -29.97
CA PHE A 15 -27.96 6.28 -29.99
C PHE A 15 -28.54 6.66 -28.62
N SER A 16 -27.71 6.69 -27.58
CA SER A 16 -28.13 7.03 -26.21
C SER A 16 -27.32 8.18 -25.65
N LYS A 17 -27.97 9.08 -24.89
CA LYS A 17 -27.32 10.18 -24.20
C LYS A 17 -26.57 9.66 -22.98
N GLU A 18 -25.58 10.46 -22.50
CA GLU A 18 -24.97 10.30 -21.20
C GLU A 18 -26.04 10.26 -20.09
N GLN A 19 -25.86 9.40 -19.12
CA GLN A 19 -26.77 9.23 -17.99
C GLN A 19 -26.06 9.49 -16.69
N THR A 20 -26.63 10.30 -15.83
CA THR A 20 -26.20 10.46 -14.44
C THR A 20 -26.54 9.19 -13.66
N ILE A 21 -25.62 8.73 -12.85
CA ILE A 21 -25.82 7.61 -11.93
C ILE A 21 -26.19 8.19 -10.57
N PRO A 22 -27.41 8.03 -10.08
CA PRO A 22 -27.78 8.43 -8.74
C PRO A 22 -27.05 7.52 -7.72
N TYR A 23 -26.66 8.09 -6.59
CA TYR A 23 -26.03 7.36 -5.48
C TYR A 23 -26.34 8.08 -4.16
N ASP A 24 -26.42 7.35 -3.09
CA ASP A 24 -26.54 7.87 -1.72
C ASP A 24 -25.17 7.85 -1.03
N VAL A 25 -24.37 6.84 -1.33
CA VAL A 25 -23.03 6.63 -0.74
C VAL A 25 -22.14 5.88 -1.73
N VAL A 26 -20.85 6.18 -1.71
CA VAL A 26 -19.83 5.47 -2.49
C VAL A 26 -19.12 4.47 -1.59
N LEU A 27 -19.09 3.20 -1.97
CA LEU A 27 -18.26 2.18 -1.34
C LEU A 27 -16.99 2.01 -2.19
N ASN A 28 -15.84 2.40 -1.65
CA ASN A 28 -14.56 2.20 -2.31
C ASN A 28 -14.01 0.80 -1.96
N LEU A 29 -14.00 -0.08 -2.96
CA LEU A 29 -13.39 -1.41 -2.91
C LEU A 29 -12.21 -1.53 -3.89
N SER A 30 -11.66 -0.41 -4.33
CA SER A 30 -10.50 -0.41 -5.21
C SER A 30 -9.30 -1.00 -4.48
N HIS A 31 -8.51 -1.79 -5.20
CA HIS A 31 -7.31 -2.43 -4.68
C HIS A 31 -6.08 -1.86 -5.39
N GLY A 32 -5.14 -1.33 -4.62
CA GLY A 32 -3.90 -0.71 -5.11
C GLY A 32 -4.08 0.69 -5.71
N GLY A 33 -2.97 1.35 -6.00
CA GLY A 33 -2.88 2.65 -6.67
C GLY A 33 -3.74 3.74 -6.04
N ASP A 34 -4.32 4.58 -6.90
CA ASP A 34 -5.12 5.76 -6.52
C ASP A 34 -6.35 5.42 -5.65
N GLY A 35 -6.74 4.15 -5.59
CA GLY A 35 -7.85 3.69 -4.76
C GLY A 35 -7.50 3.51 -3.29
N GLU A 36 -6.21 3.28 -2.97
CA GLU A 36 -5.73 2.99 -1.61
C GLU A 36 -4.79 4.06 -1.05
N ASP A 37 -4.17 4.90 -1.91
CA ASP A 37 -3.17 5.90 -1.50
C ASP A 37 -3.77 7.22 -0.98
N GLY A 38 -5.10 7.36 -1.00
CA GLY A 38 -5.84 8.53 -0.54
C GLY A 38 -6.31 9.48 -1.65
N ILE A 39 -5.89 9.30 -2.90
CA ILE A 39 -6.31 10.15 -4.02
C ILE A 39 -7.83 10.09 -4.18
N LEU A 40 -8.40 8.88 -4.30
CA LEU A 40 -9.85 8.74 -4.43
C LEU A 40 -10.60 9.29 -3.22
N SER A 41 -10.14 9.00 -2.00
CA SER A 41 -10.77 9.53 -0.78
C SER A 41 -10.74 11.06 -0.74
N SER A 42 -9.64 11.69 -1.14
CA SER A 42 -9.53 13.15 -1.18
C SER A 42 -10.47 13.79 -2.24
N VAL A 43 -10.64 13.13 -3.38
CA VAL A 43 -11.59 13.59 -4.41
C VAL A 43 -13.03 13.51 -3.91
N LEU A 44 -13.40 12.41 -3.24
CA LEU A 44 -14.73 12.25 -2.68
C LEU A 44 -15.01 13.28 -1.57
N ASP A 45 -14.05 13.51 -0.67
CA ASP A 45 -14.15 14.55 0.35
C ASP A 45 -14.26 15.95 -0.23
N PHE A 46 -13.45 16.29 -1.25
CA PHE A 46 -13.48 17.59 -1.92
C PHE A 46 -14.86 17.91 -2.51
N TYR A 47 -15.56 16.92 -3.04
CA TYR A 47 -16.91 17.10 -3.58
C TYR A 47 -18.03 16.84 -2.56
N ASN A 48 -17.70 16.64 -1.28
CA ASN A 48 -18.66 16.31 -0.21
C ASN A 48 -19.50 15.07 -0.52
N ILE A 49 -18.93 14.07 -1.20
CA ILE A 49 -19.61 12.81 -1.53
C ILE A 49 -19.52 11.88 -0.31
N PRO A 50 -20.64 11.40 0.24
CA PRO A 50 -20.60 10.42 1.31
C PRO A 50 -19.94 9.12 0.81
N PHE A 51 -18.95 8.60 1.57
CA PHE A 51 -18.28 7.37 1.19
C PHE A 51 -17.87 6.51 2.38
N ILE A 52 -17.74 5.23 2.11
CA ILE A 52 -17.23 4.21 3.02
C ILE A 52 -15.85 3.78 2.49
N ALA A 53 -14.80 4.25 3.14
CA ALA A 53 -13.39 3.92 2.92
C ALA A 53 -12.55 4.56 4.03
N PRO A 54 -11.27 4.21 4.16
CA PRO A 54 -10.33 4.97 4.98
C PRO A 54 -10.24 6.43 4.50
N ARG A 55 -10.03 7.34 5.43
CA ARG A 55 -9.83 8.77 5.12
C ARG A 55 -8.46 9.01 4.51
N THR A 56 -8.32 10.13 3.80
CA THR A 56 -7.12 10.48 3.05
C THR A 56 -5.84 10.36 3.88
N GLU A 57 -5.83 10.91 5.09
CA GLU A 57 -4.66 10.86 5.97
C GLU A 57 -4.28 9.43 6.37
N ALA A 58 -5.26 8.56 6.63
CA ALA A 58 -5.01 7.16 6.93
C ALA A 58 -4.45 6.42 5.72
N CYS A 59 -5.01 6.66 4.53
CA CYS A 59 -4.54 6.10 3.27
C CYS A 59 -3.08 6.49 3.00
N VAL A 60 -2.76 7.78 3.09
CA VAL A 60 -1.39 8.30 2.83
C VAL A 60 -0.38 7.65 3.76
N VAL A 61 -0.69 7.54 5.06
CA VAL A 61 0.21 6.93 6.03
C VAL A 61 0.35 5.42 5.77
N SER A 62 -0.75 4.70 5.54
CA SER A 62 -0.72 3.23 5.40
C SER A 62 -0.13 2.76 4.07
N SER A 63 -0.29 3.52 2.99
CA SER A 63 0.26 3.17 1.67
C SER A 63 1.76 3.45 1.53
N ASN A 64 2.37 4.17 2.47
CA ASN A 64 3.77 4.57 2.44
C ASN A 64 4.54 3.96 3.61
N LYS A 65 5.42 2.98 3.34
CA LYS A 65 6.17 2.23 4.36
C LYS A 65 7.01 3.13 5.27
N PHE A 66 7.59 4.19 4.73
CA PHE A 66 8.38 5.15 5.51
C PHE A 66 7.48 5.91 6.49
N LEU A 67 6.34 6.42 6.03
CA LEU A 67 5.38 7.12 6.89
C LEU A 67 4.75 6.19 7.92
N THR A 68 4.39 4.96 7.52
CA THR A 68 3.87 3.93 8.43
C THR A 68 4.84 3.66 9.59
N LYS A 69 6.13 3.49 9.29
CA LYS A 69 7.16 3.26 10.32
C LYS A 69 7.35 4.47 11.24
N GLY A 70 7.37 5.68 10.67
CA GLY A 70 7.45 6.91 11.45
C GLY A 70 6.25 7.08 12.38
N TYR A 71 5.04 6.83 11.87
CA TYR A 71 3.82 6.87 12.68
C TYR A 71 3.83 5.79 13.77
N ALA A 72 4.15 4.54 13.42
CA ALA A 72 4.24 3.44 14.37
C ALA A 72 5.20 3.77 15.53
N SER A 73 6.39 4.28 15.21
CA SER A 73 7.36 4.74 16.21
C SER A 73 6.80 5.84 17.10
N SER A 74 6.08 6.82 16.54
CA SER A 74 5.49 7.94 17.29
C SER A 74 4.45 7.53 18.33
N VAL A 75 3.81 6.37 18.12
CA VAL A 75 2.81 5.80 19.04
C VAL A 75 3.35 4.62 19.86
N GLY A 76 4.67 4.41 19.87
CA GLY A 76 5.34 3.39 20.68
C GLY A 76 5.24 1.96 20.13
N VAL A 77 4.90 1.78 18.85
CA VAL A 77 4.93 0.48 18.18
C VAL A 77 6.31 0.23 17.59
N ASN A 78 6.94 -0.86 18.00
CA ASN A 78 8.27 -1.24 17.50
C ASN A 78 8.19 -1.68 16.04
N THR A 79 9.14 -1.22 15.24
CA THR A 79 9.36 -1.67 13.87
C THR A 79 10.81 -2.11 13.70
N LEU A 80 11.10 -2.88 12.67
CA LEU A 80 12.48 -3.15 12.28
C LEU A 80 13.20 -1.84 11.93
N ASP A 81 14.48 -1.76 12.26
CA ASP A 81 15.34 -0.69 11.80
C ASP A 81 15.36 -0.67 10.27
N TYR A 82 15.50 0.50 9.70
CA TYR A 82 15.48 0.65 8.25
C TYR A 82 16.35 1.83 7.80
N LYS A 83 16.81 1.74 6.57
CA LYS A 83 17.41 2.87 5.84
C LYS A 83 16.47 3.29 4.71
N TYR A 84 16.35 4.60 4.52
CA TYR A 84 15.55 5.20 3.46
C TYR A 84 16.46 5.86 2.44
N PHE A 85 16.22 5.62 1.16
CA PHE A 85 16.96 6.23 0.06
C PHE A 85 16.01 6.68 -1.05
N THR A 86 16.38 7.77 -1.72
CA THR A 86 15.74 8.22 -2.96
C THR A 86 16.63 7.88 -4.15
N LYS A 87 16.01 7.78 -5.32
CA LYS A 87 16.71 7.51 -6.58
C LYS A 87 17.83 8.51 -6.80
N GLY A 88 19.02 8.02 -7.14
CA GLY A 88 20.22 8.83 -7.33
C GLY A 88 21.11 8.99 -6.09
N GLN A 89 20.65 8.60 -4.91
CA GLN A 89 21.52 8.55 -3.73
C GLN A 89 22.41 7.30 -3.75
N LYS A 90 23.61 7.43 -3.17
CA LYS A 90 24.47 6.26 -2.93
C LYS A 90 23.87 5.39 -1.83
N VAL A 91 23.47 4.18 -2.18
CA VAL A 91 22.93 3.21 -1.24
C VAL A 91 24.07 2.46 -0.55
N THR A 92 23.98 2.35 0.79
CA THR A 92 24.94 1.61 1.60
C THR A 92 24.22 0.66 2.53
N VAL A 93 24.69 -0.58 2.58
CA VAL A 93 24.19 -1.66 3.44
C VAL A 93 25.30 -2.09 4.39
N ASP A 94 25.01 -2.19 5.68
CA ASP A 94 26.01 -2.52 6.70
C ASP A 94 26.26 -4.03 6.77
N SER A 95 25.22 -4.81 6.52
CA SER A 95 25.30 -6.29 6.55
C SER A 95 24.21 -6.91 5.70
N PHE A 96 24.45 -8.11 5.19
CA PHE A 96 23.50 -8.92 4.45
C PHE A 96 23.08 -10.17 5.26
N PRO A 97 21.92 -10.80 4.99
CA PRO A 97 20.93 -10.43 4.00
C PRO A 97 20.02 -9.27 4.45
N VAL A 98 19.54 -8.51 3.48
CA VAL A 98 18.55 -7.45 3.68
C VAL A 98 17.35 -7.67 2.78
N ILE A 99 16.24 -6.98 3.07
CA ILE A 99 15.07 -6.89 2.20
C ILE A 99 14.92 -5.45 1.73
N LEU A 100 14.86 -5.27 0.41
CA LEU A 100 14.69 -3.99 -0.26
C LEU A 100 13.26 -3.89 -0.78
N LYS A 101 12.61 -2.76 -0.54
CA LYS A 101 11.19 -2.56 -0.87
C LYS A 101 10.97 -1.15 -1.43
N PRO A 102 10.21 -0.98 -2.52
CA PRO A 102 9.64 0.30 -2.89
C PRO A 102 8.77 0.85 -1.75
N VAL A 103 8.80 2.16 -1.54
CA VAL A 103 8.13 2.79 -0.39
C VAL A 103 6.61 2.71 -0.50
N LYS A 104 6.05 2.95 -1.68
CA LYS A 104 4.59 3.12 -1.86
C LYS A 104 3.85 1.90 -2.39
N LEU A 105 4.51 0.87 -2.85
CA LEU A 105 3.84 -0.30 -3.42
C LEU A 105 3.49 -1.36 -2.38
N GLY A 106 2.39 -2.07 -2.63
CA GLY A 106 1.95 -3.26 -1.92
C GLY A 106 2.26 -4.56 -2.67
N SER A 107 1.63 -5.66 -2.25
CA SER A 107 1.61 -6.97 -2.94
C SER A 107 2.97 -7.54 -3.31
N SER A 108 4.02 -7.20 -2.57
CA SER A 108 5.42 -7.61 -2.81
C SER A 108 6.00 -7.18 -4.18
N ILE A 109 5.36 -6.27 -4.90
CA ILE A 109 5.87 -5.76 -6.18
C ILE A 109 7.17 -4.99 -5.93
N GLY A 110 8.23 -5.32 -6.68
CA GLY A 110 9.54 -4.69 -6.57
C GLY A 110 10.30 -5.01 -5.26
N VAL A 111 9.82 -5.95 -4.45
CA VAL A 111 10.47 -6.38 -3.22
C VAL A 111 11.51 -7.46 -3.52
N SER A 112 12.72 -7.29 -3.00
CA SER A 112 13.83 -8.21 -3.22
C SER A 112 14.53 -8.57 -1.91
N ILE A 113 14.84 -9.84 -1.72
CA ILE A 113 15.79 -10.29 -0.69
C ILE A 113 17.17 -10.24 -1.32
N VAL A 114 18.07 -9.50 -0.69
CA VAL A 114 19.41 -9.18 -1.18
C VAL A 114 20.44 -9.81 -0.27
N LYS A 115 21.30 -10.67 -0.80
CA LYS A 115 22.27 -11.45 -0.04
C LYS A 115 23.71 -10.94 -0.15
N ASN A 116 23.98 -10.09 -1.12
CA ASN A 116 25.31 -9.55 -1.39
C ASN A 116 25.22 -8.24 -2.19
N GLN A 117 26.36 -7.60 -2.45
CA GLN A 117 26.44 -6.31 -3.14
C GLN A 117 26.01 -6.38 -4.62
N GLU A 118 26.29 -7.49 -5.31
CA GLU A 118 25.91 -7.66 -6.72
C GLU A 118 24.38 -7.73 -6.86
N GLU A 119 23.72 -8.51 -6.00
CA GLU A 119 22.25 -8.57 -5.94
C GLU A 119 21.63 -7.22 -5.57
N LEU A 120 22.32 -6.38 -4.76
CA LEU A 120 21.83 -5.07 -4.39
C LEU A 120 21.67 -4.14 -5.61
N GLU A 121 22.64 -4.12 -6.50
CA GLU A 121 22.60 -3.28 -7.71
C GLU A 121 21.40 -3.64 -8.58
N TYR A 122 21.19 -4.94 -8.84
CA TYR A 122 20.03 -5.41 -9.58
C TYR A 122 18.69 -5.08 -8.87
N ALA A 123 18.62 -5.30 -7.56
CA ALA A 123 17.42 -5.03 -6.78
C ALA A 123 17.06 -3.53 -6.76
N LEU A 124 18.07 -2.66 -6.76
CA LEU A 124 17.88 -1.21 -6.87
C LEU A 124 17.27 -0.82 -8.22
N ASP A 125 17.80 -1.37 -9.32
CA ASP A 125 17.28 -1.10 -10.66
C ASP A 125 15.81 -1.50 -10.74
N VAL A 126 15.48 -2.71 -10.32
CA VAL A 126 14.09 -3.21 -10.30
C VAL A 126 13.17 -2.33 -9.44
N ALA A 127 13.58 -2.01 -8.21
CA ALA A 127 12.71 -1.24 -7.30
C ALA A 127 12.47 0.20 -7.79
N TYR A 128 13.48 0.83 -8.40
CA TYR A 128 13.38 2.18 -8.94
C TYR A 128 12.62 2.27 -10.29
N GLU A 129 12.21 1.15 -10.87
CA GLU A 129 11.19 1.17 -11.93
C GLU A 129 9.79 1.47 -11.39
N PHE A 130 9.54 1.14 -10.13
CA PHE A 130 8.22 1.24 -9.51
C PHE A 130 8.05 2.46 -8.60
N ASP A 131 9.12 2.91 -7.92
CA ASP A 131 9.06 4.06 -7.01
C ASP A 131 10.39 4.83 -7.02
N ASN A 132 10.32 6.12 -6.77
CA ASN A 132 11.51 6.98 -6.62
C ASN A 132 12.18 6.88 -5.24
N ALA A 133 11.61 6.09 -4.34
CA ALA A 133 12.12 5.89 -2.99
C ALA A 133 12.01 4.42 -2.56
N ILE A 134 12.99 3.98 -1.79
CA ILE A 134 13.07 2.63 -1.25
C ILE A 134 13.32 2.65 0.25
N ILE A 135 12.95 1.57 0.91
CA ILE A 135 13.47 1.23 2.25
C ILE A 135 14.24 -0.08 2.18
N ILE A 136 15.26 -0.17 3.01
CA ILE A 136 16.07 -1.38 3.21
C ILE A 136 15.99 -1.74 4.69
N GLU A 137 15.65 -2.99 4.98
CA GLU A 137 15.51 -3.55 6.33
C GLU A 137 16.35 -4.83 6.44
N PRO A 138 16.78 -5.23 7.65
CA PRO A 138 17.33 -6.56 7.86
C PRO A 138 16.34 -7.64 7.39
N PHE A 139 16.82 -8.63 6.64
CA PHE A 139 16.00 -9.79 6.32
C PHE A 139 16.05 -10.79 7.45
N ILE A 140 14.92 -11.06 8.09
CA ILE A 140 14.79 -12.01 9.19
C ILE A 140 14.12 -13.27 8.67
N SER A 141 14.86 -14.38 8.65
CA SER A 141 14.32 -15.70 8.29
C SER A 141 13.62 -16.37 9.47
N GLY A 142 12.73 -17.30 9.15
CA GLY A 142 12.08 -18.12 10.18
C GLY A 142 11.06 -17.39 11.05
N VAL A 143 10.63 -16.19 10.68
CA VAL A 143 9.57 -15.45 11.38
C VAL A 143 8.21 -16.11 11.20
N LYS A 144 7.34 -15.92 12.18
CA LYS A 144 5.92 -16.19 12.05
C LYS A 144 5.21 -14.92 11.61
N GLU A 145 4.30 -15.06 10.67
CA GLU A 145 3.44 -13.96 10.20
C GLU A 145 2.04 -14.14 10.74
N TYR A 146 1.42 -13.03 11.15
CA TYR A 146 0.05 -13.04 11.64
C TYR A 146 -0.74 -11.93 10.99
N ASN A 147 -1.95 -12.25 10.53
CA ASN A 147 -2.90 -11.29 10.01
C ASN A 147 -3.99 -11.01 11.05
N LEU A 148 -4.36 -9.75 11.18
CA LEU A 148 -5.46 -9.31 12.02
C LEU A 148 -6.25 -8.24 11.26
N ALA A 149 -7.49 -8.53 10.90
CA ALA A 149 -8.38 -7.51 10.35
C ALA A 149 -9.00 -6.68 11.48
N GLY A 150 -9.12 -5.38 11.27
CA GLY A 150 -9.72 -4.46 12.23
C GLY A 150 -10.65 -3.46 11.56
N THR A 151 -11.71 -3.10 12.25
CA THR A 151 -12.64 -2.04 11.82
C THR A 151 -13.11 -1.22 13.02
N LYS A 152 -13.61 -0.02 12.77
CA LYS A 152 -14.21 0.82 13.80
C LYS A 152 -15.70 1.00 13.50
N VAL A 153 -16.56 0.54 14.43
CA VAL A 153 -18.02 0.61 14.30
C VAL A 153 -18.56 1.36 15.52
N ASN A 154 -19.29 2.43 15.29
CA ASN A 154 -19.89 3.28 16.37
C ASN A 154 -18.85 3.73 17.42
N GLY A 155 -17.62 4.02 16.99
CA GLY A 155 -16.55 4.46 17.89
C GLY A 155 -15.74 3.34 18.54
N GLU A 156 -16.17 2.09 18.46
CA GLU A 156 -15.51 0.92 19.04
C GLU A 156 -14.70 0.14 18.00
N PHE A 157 -13.49 -0.30 18.37
CA PHE A 157 -12.68 -1.20 17.54
C PHE A 157 -13.21 -2.62 17.65
N ARG A 158 -13.32 -3.28 16.50
CA ARG A 158 -13.62 -4.71 16.38
C ARG A 158 -12.54 -5.38 15.55
N PHE A 159 -12.11 -6.54 16.01
CA PHE A 159 -11.04 -7.31 15.38
C PHE A 159 -11.55 -8.70 14.97
N SER A 160 -10.95 -9.24 13.91
CA SER A 160 -11.10 -10.64 13.53
C SER A 160 -10.38 -11.57 14.53
N ILE A 161 -10.52 -12.86 14.34
CA ILE A 161 -9.55 -13.83 14.88
C ILE A 161 -8.18 -13.57 14.23
N ILE A 162 -7.12 -13.94 14.95
CA ILE A 162 -5.75 -13.89 14.41
C ILE A 162 -5.58 -15.08 13.46
N GLU A 163 -5.11 -14.79 12.26
CA GLU A 163 -4.75 -15.78 11.25
C GLU A 163 -3.23 -15.94 11.22
N GLU A 164 -2.73 -17.18 11.29
CA GLU A 164 -1.36 -17.53 10.94
C GLU A 164 -1.38 -18.14 9.52
N PRO A 165 -0.96 -17.38 8.46
CA PRO A 165 -0.96 -17.90 7.10
C PRO A 165 -0.07 -19.14 7.00
N GLN A 166 -0.50 -20.15 6.24
CA GLN A 166 0.37 -21.29 5.95
C GLN A 166 1.59 -20.83 5.16
N LYS A 167 2.79 -21.10 5.68
CA LYS A 167 4.04 -20.68 5.06
C LYS A 167 4.25 -21.40 3.73
N ALA A 168 4.20 -20.63 2.64
CA ALA A 168 5.13 -20.85 1.54
C ALA A 168 6.39 -20.02 1.81
N GLU A 169 7.57 -20.48 1.40
CA GLU A 169 8.78 -19.65 1.38
C GLU A 169 8.43 -18.33 0.69
N PHE A 170 8.72 -17.19 1.31
CA PHE A 170 8.44 -15.84 0.88
C PHE A 170 7.24 -15.71 -0.08
N LEU A 171 6.12 -15.16 0.39
CA LEU A 171 4.94 -14.91 -0.43
C LEU A 171 5.27 -13.80 -1.46
N ASP A 172 5.81 -14.21 -2.62
CA ASP A 172 5.90 -13.36 -3.79
C ASP A 172 4.50 -13.08 -4.38
N PHE A 173 4.46 -12.24 -5.39
CA PHE A 173 3.19 -11.86 -6.03
C PHE A 173 2.43 -13.07 -6.59
N ASP A 174 3.13 -13.98 -7.25
CA ASP A 174 2.53 -15.16 -7.90
C ASP A 174 1.88 -16.09 -6.87
N LYS A 175 2.51 -16.27 -5.70
CA LYS A 175 1.98 -17.09 -4.61
C LYS A 175 0.83 -16.44 -3.84
N LYS A 176 0.63 -15.13 -3.99
CA LYS A 176 -0.49 -14.43 -3.35
C LYS A 176 -1.75 -14.40 -4.19
N TYR A 177 -1.62 -14.43 -5.53
CA TYR A 177 -2.73 -14.11 -6.42
C TYR A 177 -2.94 -15.12 -7.56
N LEU A 178 -2.04 -16.07 -7.77
CA LEU A 178 -2.12 -17.17 -8.73
C LEU A 178 -2.08 -18.53 -8.02
#